data_49691041484bf8a1c265b55bfea35816
#
_entry.id   49691041484bf8a1c265b55bfea35816
#
_cell.length_a   1.000
_cell.length_b   1.000
_cell.length_c   1.000
_cell.angle_alpha   90.00
_cell.angle_beta   90.00
_cell.angle_gamma   90.00
#
_symmetry.space_group_name_H-M   'P 1'
#
loop_
_entity.id
_entity.type
_entity.pdbx_description
1 polymer ?
#
loop_
_entity_poly.entity_id
_entity_poly.type
_entity_poly.pdbx_seq_one_letter_code
_entity_poly.pdbx_strand_id
1 'polypeptide(L)'
;MNALASTLEPTDGDVFERIAQAIERHGYAVMDAAIPPALLDGLFVHLCNLPGDALTRAGIGREQDHQLNRFVRSDETRWLEPDEAVAGAFLDWMEQLRQGINRRLFLGLFDYEAHYARYSPGAFYRRHRDAFAGGDSNRVLS
;
A
#
# COMPACT_ATOMS: atom_id res chain seq x y z
N MET A 1 40.61 22.43 3.99
CA MET A 1 39.86 21.93 2.81
C MET A 1 38.82 20.96 3.37
N ASN A 2 37.59 21.47 3.59
CA ASN A 2 36.44 20.66 4.05
C ASN A 2 35.75 20.08 2.83
N ALA A 3 35.83 18.76 2.68
CA ALA A 3 34.99 18.03 1.74
C ALA A 3 33.55 18.03 2.31
N LEU A 4 32.68 18.80 1.70
CA LEU A 4 31.23 18.69 1.88
C LEU A 4 30.82 17.30 1.38
N ALA A 5 30.54 16.39 2.30
CA ALA A 5 29.85 15.16 1.99
C ALA A 5 28.44 15.55 1.51
N SER A 6 28.23 15.55 0.21
CA SER A 6 26.91 15.64 -0.40
C SER A 6 26.16 14.37 0.00
N THR A 7 25.26 14.47 0.98
CA THR A 7 24.22 13.48 1.22
C THR A 7 23.28 13.52 0.02
N LEU A 8 23.53 12.67 -0.97
CA LEU A 8 22.55 12.40 -2.02
C LEU A 8 21.33 11.79 -1.34
N GLU A 9 20.22 12.50 -1.36
CA GLU A 9 18.93 11.92 -1.02
C GLU A 9 18.73 10.68 -1.91
N PRO A 10 18.35 9.52 -1.34
CA PRO A 10 18.13 8.33 -2.14
C PRO A 10 17.05 8.62 -3.18
N THR A 11 17.36 8.37 -4.44
CA THR A 11 16.36 8.48 -5.51
C THR A 11 15.34 7.35 -5.37
N ASP A 12 14.10 7.57 -5.78
CA ASP A 12 13.05 6.55 -5.72
C ASP A 12 13.48 5.22 -6.35
N GLY A 13 14.29 5.27 -7.41
CA GLY A 13 14.86 4.09 -8.06
C GLY A 13 15.77 3.26 -7.14
N ASP A 14 16.51 3.88 -6.21
CA ASP A 14 17.33 3.17 -5.24
C ASP A 14 16.47 2.46 -4.18
N VAL A 15 15.39 3.10 -3.72
CA VAL A 15 14.44 2.51 -2.77
C VAL A 15 13.77 1.27 -3.37
N PHE A 16 13.32 1.33 -4.61
CA PHE A 16 12.67 0.21 -5.29
C PHE A 16 13.60 -0.98 -5.49
N GLU A 17 14.85 -0.70 -5.85
CA GLU A 17 15.88 -1.72 -5.98
C GLU A 17 16.17 -2.40 -4.63
N ARG A 18 16.29 -1.64 -3.56
CA ARG A 18 16.51 -2.16 -2.20
C ARG A 18 15.34 -3.02 -1.72
N ILE A 19 14.10 -2.62 -2.00
CA ILE A 19 12.89 -3.40 -1.70
C ILE A 19 12.94 -4.73 -2.46
N ALA A 20 13.20 -4.69 -3.78
CA ALA A 20 13.25 -5.89 -4.60
C ALA A 20 14.38 -6.85 -4.13
N GLN A 21 15.55 -6.33 -3.79
CA GLN A 21 16.65 -7.14 -3.23
C GLN A 21 16.29 -7.78 -1.90
N ALA A 22 15.59 -7.07 -1.02
CA ALA A 22 15.16 -7.60 0.27
C ALA A 22 14.14 -8.74 0.08
N ILE A 23 13.17 -8.56 -0.83
CA ILE A 23 12.20 -9.61 -1.18
C ILE A 23 12.92 -10.83 -1.76
N GLU A 24 13.87 -10.64 -2.69
CA GLU A 24 14.65 -11.73 -3.27
C GLU A 24 15.40 -12.56 -2.22
N ARG A 25 16.00 -11.90 -1.23
CA ARG A 25 16.84 -12.56 -0.23
C ARG A 25 16.06 -13.15 0.94
N HIS A 26 14.98 -12.50 1.34
CA HIS A 26 14.29 -12.79 2.60
C HIS A 26 12.82 -13.14 2.44
N GLY A 27 12.24 -12.93 1.25
CA GLY A 27 10.81 -13.07 1.01
C GLY A 27 9.96 -11.90 1.51
N TYR A 28 10.59 -10.88 2.10
CA TYR A 28 9.91 -9.67 2.57
C TYR A 28 10.89 -8.49 2.61
N ALA A 29 10.35 -7.26 2.67
CA ALA A 29 11.11 -6.05 2.89
C ALA A 29 10.49 -5.23 4.03
N VAL A 30 11.34 -4.65 4.88
CA VAL A 30 10.97 -3.63 5.87
C VAL A 30 11.88 -2.43 5.65
N MET A 31 11.30 -1.30 5.29
CA MET A 31 12.05 -0.10 4.94
C MET A 31 11.49 1.10 5.72
N ASP A 32 12.34 1.68 6.55
CA ASP A 32 12.02 2.97 7.17
C ASP A 32 12.06 4.08 6.11
N ALA A 33 11.09 4.97 6.15
CA ALA A 33 10.99 6.12 5.25
C ALA A 33 11.07 5.79 3.75
N ALA A 34 10.49 4.66 3.34
CA ALA A 34 10.44 4.27 1.93
C ALA A 34 9.56 5.18 1.08
N ILE A 35 8.44 5.63 1.64
CA ILE A 35 7.52 6.55 0.99
C ILE A 35 8.07 7.98 1.13
N PRO A 36 8.15 8.77 0.04
CA PRO A 36 8.55 10.16 0.11
C PRO A 36 7.73 10.94 1.16
N PRO A 37 8.37 11.72 2.05
CA PRO A 37 7.66 12.41 3.14
C PRO A 37 6.50 13.28 2.65
N ALA A 38 6.68 13.99 1.54
CA ALA A 38 5.63 14.85 0.97
C ALA A 38 4.37 14.05 0.56
N LEU A 39 4.53 12.82 0.05
CA LEU A 39 3.40 11.94 -0.26
C LEU A 39 2.72 11.46 1.01
N LEU A 40 3.48 11.06 2.00
CA LEU A 40 2.96 10.58 3.28
C LEU A 40 2.18 11.69 4.02
N ASP A 41 2.77 12.89 4.12
CA ASP A 41 2.13 14.05 4.72
C ASP A 41 0.85 14.45 3.96
N GLY A 42 0.90 14.42 2.63
CA GLY A 42 -0.25 14.68 1.79
C GLY A 42 -1.39 13.70 2.03
N LEU A 43 -1.10 12.39 2.06
CA LEU A 43 -2.10 11.37 2.35
C LEU A 43 -2.70 11.53 3.74
N PHE A 44 -1.87 11.86 4.74
CA PHE A 44 -2.35 12.10 6.11
C PHE A 44 -3.29 13.29 6.18
N VAL A 45 -2.90 14.43 5.59
CA VAL A 45 -3.75 15.63 5.53
C VAL A 45 -5.05 15.35 4.77
N HIS A 46 -4.97 14.62 3.65
CA HIS A 46 -6.16 14.22 2.89
C HIS A 46 -7.10 13.38 3.76
N LEU A 47 -6.59 12.34 4.40
CA LEU A 47 -7.38 11.48 5.29
C LEU A 47 -8.06 12.27 6.41
N CYS A 48 -7.34 13.21 7.04
CA CYS A 48 -7.89 14.05 8.11
C CYS A 48 -9.00 15.01 7.65
N ASN A 49 -9.00 15.38 6.37
CA ASN A 49 -10.00 16.28 5.77
C ASN A 49 -11.17 15.55 5.11
N LEU A 50 -11.17 14.23 5.08
CA LEU A 50 -12.29 13.47 4.54
C LEU A 50 -13.55 13.67 5.40
N PRO A 51 -14.75 13.69 4.79
CA PRO A 51 -16.01 13.64 5.51
C PRO A 51 -16.06 12.46 6.49
N GLY A 52 -16.73 12.63 7.61
CA GLY A 52 -16.77 11.61 8.69
C GLY A 52 -17.35 10.26 8.25
N ASP A 53 -18.15 10.25 7.19
CA ASP A 53 -18.78 9.08 6.57
C ASP A 53 -18.03 8.56 5.32
N ALA A 54 -16.90 9.15 4.99
CA ALA A 54 -16.12 8.77 3.82
C ALA A 54 -15.45 7.38 3.93
N LEU A 55 -15.18 6.93 5.16
CA LEU A 55 -14.73 5.57 5.41
C LEU A 55 -15.93 4.71 5.80
N THR A 56 -16.07 3.58 5.13
CA THR A 56 -17.15 2.62 5.40
C THR A 56 -16.59 1.35 6.03
N ARG A 57 -17.43 0.61 6.73
CA ARG A 57 -17.02 -0.68 7.31
C ARG A 57 -16.45 -1.58 6.23
N ALA A 58 -15.26 -2.08 6.50
CA ALA A 58 -14.60 -2.98 5.60
C ALA A 58 -15.34 -4.31 5.51
N GLY A 59 -15.58 -4.77 4.29
CA GLY A 59 -16.13 -6.10 4.00
C GLY A 59 -15.03 -7.12 3.71
N ILE A 60 -15.43 -8.37 3.55
CA ILE A 60 -14.59 -9.46 3.07
C ILE A 60 -15.09 -9.84 1.69
N GLY A 61 -14.18 -9.98 0.71
CA GLY A 61 -14.52 -10.30 -0.67
C GLY A 61 -14.64 -9.07 -1.57
N ARG A 62 -14.65 -9.33 -2.87
CA ARG A 62 -14.81 -8.32 -3.94
C ARG A 62 -16.22 -8.38 -4.48
N GLU A 63 -16.76 -7.25 -4.91
CA GLU A 63 -18.03 -7.11 -5.64
C GLU A 63 -19.20 -7.89 -5.01
N GLN A 64 -19.67 -8.95 -5.67
CA GLN A 64 -20.84 -9.72 -5.26
C GLN A 64 -20.62 -10.59 -4.02
N ASP A 65 -19.35 -10.91 -3.70
CA ASP A 65 -18.97 -11.69 -2.51
C ASP A 65 -18.63 -10.81 -1.30
N HIS A 66 -18.88 -9.50 -1.39
CA HIS A 66 -18.62 -8.56 -0.31
C HIS A 66 -19.55 -8.82 0.88
N GLN A 67 -19.05 -9.57 1.87
CA GLN A 67 -19.75 -9.87 3.11
C GLN A 67 -19.22 -9.06 4.28
N LEU A 68 -20.10 -8.40 5.02
CA LEU A 68 -19.77 -7.76 6.28
C LEU A 68 -19.65 -8.82 7.37
N ASN A 69 -18.44 -9.31 7.61
CA ASN A 69 -18.18 -10.29 8.66
C ASN A 69 -17.54 -9.65 9.88
N ARG A 70 -18.36 -9.25 10.85
CA ARG A 70 -17.93 -8.60 12.09
C ARG A 70 -17.05 -9.47 13.00
N PHE A 71 -17.02 -10.78 12.78
CA PHE A 71 -16.16 -11.69 13.53
C PHE A 71 -14.72 -11.73 12.99
N VAL A 72 -14.48 -11.24 11.78
CA VAL A 72 -13.20 -11.27 11.11
C VAL A 72 -12.52 -9.90 11.13
N ARG A 73 -13.29 -8.82 10.88
CA ARG A 73 -12.75 -7.45 10.89
C ARG A 73 -13.80 -6.44 11.34
N SER A 74 -13.32 -5.35 11.93
CA SER A 74 -14.16 -4.26 12.43
C SER A 74 -13.61 -2.86 12.11
N ASP A 75 -12.63 -2.79 11.25
CA ASP A 75 -12.07 -1.54 10.73
C ASP A 75 -12.97 -0.91 9.66
N GLU A 76 -12.65 0.32 9.32
CA GLU A 76 -13.31 1.07 8.25
C GLU A 76 -12.28 1.37 7.18
N THR A 77 -12.67 1.27 5.91
CA THR A 77 -11.77 1.48 4.78
C THR A 77 -12.36 2.43 3.76
N ARG A 78 -11.49 3.06 2.98
CA ARG A 78 -11.80 3.79 1.76
C ARG A 78 -10.71 3.56 0.74
N TRP A 79 -11.09 3.11 -0.44
CA TRP A 79 -10.16 2.95 -1.56
C TRP A 79 -9.57 4.28 -1.97
N LEU A 80 -8.31 4.27 -2.38
CA LEU A 80 -7.67 5.43 -2.99
C LEU A 80 -8.13 5.54 -4.44
N GLU A 81 -8.59 6.74 -4.80
CA GLU A 81 -9.09 7.01 -6.14
C GLU A 81 -8.05 7.80 -6.94
N PRO A 82 -7.75 7.41 -8.20
CA PRO A 82 -6.69 8.03 -8.98
C PRO A 82 -7.00 9.47 -9.42
N ASP A 83 -8.24 9.91 -9.40
CA ASP A 83 -8.68 11.27 -9.71
C ASP A 83 -8.49 12.24 -8.53
N GLU A 84 -8.23 11.76 -7.34
CA GLU A 84 -7.85 12.57 -6.19
C GLU A 84 -6.35 12.87 -6.23
N ALA A 85 -5.97 14.15 -6.31
CA ALA A 85 -4.59 14.57 -6.60
C ALA A 85 -3.52 13.88 -5.74
N VAL A 86 -3.75 13.77 -4.42
CA VAL A 86 -2.78 13.15 -3.49
C VAL A 86 -2.79 11.64 -3.60
N ALA A 87 -3.98 11.02 -3.69
CA ALA A 87 -4.12 9.59 -3.86
C ALA A 87 -3.52 9.15 -5.20
N GLY A 88 -3.81 9.88 -6.29
CA GLY A 88 -3.22 9.65 -7.61
C GLY A 88 -1.69 9.69 -7.60
N ALA A 89 -1.09 10.71 -6.95
CA ALA A 89 0.37 10.79 -6.84
C ALA A 89 0.97 9.59 -6.06
N PHE A 90 0.30 9.11 -5.03
CA PHE A 90 0.72 7.89 -4.33
C PHE A 90 0.55 6.64 -5.20
N LEU A 91 -0.55 6.53 -5.91
CA LEU A 91 -0.79 5.42 -6.82
C LEU A 91 0.25 5.39 -7.96
N ASP A 92 0.66 6.53 -8.48
CA ASP A 92 1.75 6.64 -9.46
C ASP A 92 3.10 6.17 -8.87
N TRP A 93 3.39 6.51 -7.62
CA TRP A 93 4.58 6.02 -6.92
C TRP A 93 4.53 4.50 -6.73
N MET A 94 3.39 3.94 -6.34
CA MET A 94 3.19 2.50 -6.22
C MET A 94 3.32 1.77 -7.56
N GLU A 95 2.87 2.39 -8.65
CA GLU A 95 3.05 1.84 -10.00
C GLU A 95 4.55 1.74 -10.37
N GLN A 96 5.34 2.75 -10.04
CA GLN A 96 6.80 2.70 -10.23
C GLN A 96 7.44 1.59 -9.39
N LEU A 97 7.00 1.41 -8.14
CA LEU A 97 7.44 0.31 -7.28
C LEU A 97 7.09 -1.05 -7.90
N ARG A 98 5.85 -1.24 -8.35
CA ARG A 98 5.40 -2.47 -9.03
C ARG A 98 6.27 -2.80 -10.24
N GLN A 99 6.54 -1.81 -11.08
CA GLN A 99 7.41 -1.97 -12.24
C GLN A 99 8.85 -2.28 -11.84
N GLY A 100 9.36 -1.63 -10.79
CA GLY A 100 10.70 -1.89 -10.25
C GLY A 100 10.85 -3.34 -9.78
N ILE A 101 9.89 -3.85 -9.01
CA ILE A 101 9.85 -5.24 -8.56
C ILE A 101 9.78 -6.20 -9.74
N ASN A 102 8.90 -5.94 -10.72
CA ASN A 102 8.79 -6.79 -11.92
C ASN A 102 10.07 -6.85 -12.73
N ARG A 103 10.79 -5.73 -12.91
CA ARG A 103 12.06 -5.71 -13.64
C ARG A 103 13.12 -6.57 -12.97
N ARG A 104 13.10 -6.64 -11.64
CA ARG A 104 14.10 -7.39 -10.87
C ARG A 104 13.73 -8.85 -10.67
N LEU A 105 12.49 -9.11 -10.28
CA LEU A 105 12.06 -10.42 -9.77
C LEU A 105 11.22 -11.22 -10.79
N PHE A 106 10.81 -10.60 -11.89
CA PHE A 106 10.00 -11.24 -12.95
C PHE A 106 8.70 -11.88 -12.43
N LEU A 107 8.08 -11.26 -11.39
CA LEU A 107 6.89 -11.81 -10.74
C LEU A 107 5.61 -11.66 -11.57
N GLY A 108 5.63 -10.83 -12.62
CA GLY A 108 4.45 -10.59 -13.45
C GLY A 108 3.31 -9.88 -12.71
N LEU A 109 3.65 -9.01 -11.74
CA LEU A 109 2.66 -8.20 -11.04
C LEU A 109 1.96 -7.30 -12.05
N PHE A 110 0.64 -7.44 -12.21
CA PHE A 110 -0.13 -6.70 -13.21
C PHE A 110 -1.05 -5.66 -12.58
N ASP A 111 -1.33 -5.78 -11.27
CA ASP A 111 -2.24 -4.89 -10.57
C ASP A 111 -1.84 -4.75 -9.11
N TYR A 112 -2.38 -3.74 -8.42
CA TYR A 112 -2.24 -3.54 -6.98
C TYR A 112 -3.46 -2.77 -6.45
N GLU A 113 -3.67 -2.85 -5.15
CA GLU A 113 -4.76 -2.20 -4.45
C GLU A 113 -4.22 -1.42 -3.25
N ALA A 114 -4.74 -0.24 -3.03
CA ALA A 114 -4.41 0.58 -1.87
C ALA A 114 -5.66 1.26 -1.29
N HIS A 115 -5.75 1.33 0.02
CA HIS A 115 -6.87 1.96 0.71
C HIS A 115 -6.43 2.59 2.03
N TYR A 116 -7.15 3.61 2.45
CA TYR A 116 -7.09 4.05 3.85
C TYR A 116 -7.77 3.02 4.74
N ALA A 117 -7.19 2.80 5.91
CA ALA A 117 -7.80 1.97 6.96
C ALA A 117 -7.81 2.73 8.29
N ARG A 118 -8.97 2.75 8.96
CA ARG A 118 -9.13 3.34 10.29
C ARG A 118 -9.50 2.27 11.29
N TYR A 119 -8.65 2.12 12.29
CA TYR A 119 -8.87 1.21 13.41
C TYR A 119 -9.21 2.05 14.64
N SER A 120 -10.48 2.14 14.99
CA SER A 120 -10.93 2.75 16.25
C SER A 120 -10.47 1.91 17.46
N PRO A 121 -10.38 2.47 18.68
CA PRO A 121 -10.02 1.69 19.86
C PRO A 121 -10.85 0.40 19.98
N GLY A 122 -10.18 -0.74 20.06
CA GLY A 122 -10.82 -2.07 20.08
C GLY A 122 -11.16 -2.65 18.71
N ALA A 123 -10.94 -1.93 17.60
CA ALA A 123 -11.08 -2.49 16.27
C ALA A 123 -9.96 -3.50 15.97
N PHE A 124 -10.26 -4.46 15.13
CA PHE A 124 -9.34 -5.55 14.81
C PHE A 124 -9.54 -6.03 13.38
N TYR A 125 -8.50 -6.67 12.86
CA TYR A 125 -8.56 -7.54 11.71
C TYR A 125 -7.85 -8.84 12.07
N ARG A 126 -8.58 -9.93 12.12
CA ARG A 126 -8.05 -11.23 12.52
C ARG A 126 -7.13 -11.78 11.44
N ARG A 127 -6.24 -12.68 11.82
CA ARG A 127 -5.38 -13.40 10.88
C ARG A 127 -6.23 -14.06 9.79
N HIS A 128 -5.91 -13.78 8.55
CA HIS A 128 -6.63 -14.22 7.35
C HIS A 128 -5.64 -14.56 6.23
N ARG A 129 -6.18 -15.06 5.14
CA ARG A 129 -5.46 -15.21 3.87
C ARG A 129 -6.03 -14.19 2.88
N ASP A 130 -5.15 -13.56 2.12
CA ASP A 130 -5.53 -12.58 1.09
C ASP A 130 -5.93 -13.23 -0.26
N ALA A 131 -6.08 -14.53 -0.30
CA ALA A 131 -6.52 -15.28 -1.47
C ALA A 131 -7.86 -15.96 -1.19
N PHE A 132 -8.79 -15.86 -2.14
CA PHE A 132 -10.09 -16.53 -2.09
C PHE A 132 -10.05 -17.81 -2.93
N ALA A 133 -10.63 -18.89 -2.41
CA ALA A 133 -10.77 -20.14 -3.16
C ALA A 133 -11.72 -19.92 -4.36
N GLY A 134 -11.21 -20.10 -5.58
CA GLY A 134 -12.01 -20.01 -6.80
C GLY A 134 -12.08 -18.63 -7.46
N GLY A 135 -11.31 -17.63 -6.97
CA GLY A 135 -11.22 -16.31 -7.59
C GLY A 135 -9.95 -16.13 -8.41
N ASP A 136 -10.01 -15.31 -9.45
CA ASP A 136 -8.86 -14.93 -10.30
C ASP A 136 -7.85 -14.01 -9.59
N SER A 137 -8.06 -13.72 -8.31
CA SER A 137 -7.23 -12.81 -7.52
C SER A 137 -6.20 -13.58 -6.70
N ASN A 138 -5.04 -13.78 -7.29
CA ASN A 138 -3.85 -14.22 -6.55
C ASN A 138 -3.03 -13.01 -6.12
N ARG A 139 -2.94 -12.76 -4.82
CA ARG A 139 -1.96 -11.82 -4.28
C ARG A 139 -0.62 -12.50 -4.17
N VAL A 140 0.35 -11.95 -4.86
CA VAL A 140 1.73 -12.43 -4.86
C VAL A 140 2.55 -11.69 -3.80
N LEU A 141 2.23 -10.40 -3.60
CA LEU A 141 2.82 -9.55 -2.57
C LEU A 141 1.72 -8.83 -1.79
N SER A 142 1.95 -8.59 -0.50
CA SER A 142 1.11 -7.80 0.40
C SER A 142 1.97 -6.89 1.26
#